data_abe1d3ada059222afe9b508328013a5b
#
_entry.id   abe1d3ada059222afe9b508328013a5b
#
_cell.length_a   1.000
_cell.length_b   1.000
_cell.length_c   1.000
_cell.angle_alpha   90.00
_cell.angle_beta   90.00
_cell.angle_gamma   90.00
#
_symmetry.space_group_name_H-M   'P 1'
#
loop_
_entity.id
_entity.type
_entity.pdbx_description
1 polymer ?
#
loop_
_entity_poly.entity_id
_entity_poly.type
_entity_poly.pdbx_seq_one_letter_code
_entity_poly.pdbx_strand_id
1 'polypeptide(L)'
;MRNTHFPGRSPVYSLDGMVSTSHPLATKAAIDILSKGGNAVDAAVTAASVLAVVEPHSTGVGGDLFCLYHSVRSNKVLALNASGRAPEAISLDKLNNLGIKDDIPFQSPHSVSIPTGVAGWIKLIEDHGSLSL
;
A
#
# COMPACT_ATOMS: atom_id res chain seq x y z
N MET A 1 5.44 27.43 -18.87
CA MET A 1 4.93 26.12 -18.43
C MET A 1 5.46 25.83 -17.04
N ARG A 2 4.62 25.46 -16.07
CA ARG A 2 5.06 25.14 -14.70
C ARG A 2 5.88 23.84 -14.71
N ASN A 3 7.10 23.85 -14.17
CA ASN A 3 7.89 22.65 -14.03
C ASN A 3 7.37 21.81 -12.86
N THR A 4 6.78 20.67 -13.15
CA THR A 4 6.19 19.77 -12.14
C THR A 4 7.20 18.82 -11.49
N HIS A 5 8.45 18.80 -11.95
CA HIS A 5 9.52 18.02 -11.34
C HIS A 5 10.10 18.66 -10.08
N PHE A 6 9.86 19.95 -9.87
CA PHE A 6 10.28 20.65 -8.66
C PHE A 6 9.07 21.01 -7.81
N PRO A 7 9.11 20.77 -6.50
CA PRO A 7 8.04 21.16 -5.61
C PRO A 7 7.88 22.68 -5.62
N GLY A 8 6.69 23.15 -5.98
CA GLY A 8 6.36 24.58 -5.97
C GLY A 8 5.97 25.11 -4.59
N ARG A 9 6.28 24.38 -3.52
CA ARG A 9 5.97 24.71 -2.13
C ARG A 9 7.23 24.68 -1.28
N SER A 10 7.25 25.50 -0.23
CA SER A 10 8.29 25.43 0.80
C SER A 10 8.30 24.06 1.50
N PRO A 11 9.46 23.61 2.00
CA PRO A 11 9.51 22.44 2.87
C PRO A 11 8.59 22.60 4.07
N VAL A 12 7.97 21.51 4.46
CA VAL A 12 7.13 21.43 5.67
C VAL A 12 7.89 20.62 6.72
N TYR A 13 7.89 21.13 7.95
CA TYR A 13 8.55 20.49 9.09
C TYR A 13 7.50 20.20 10.17
N SER A 14 7.67 19.10 10.89
CA SER A 14 6.84 18.74 12.05
C SER A 14 7.73 18.14 13.13
N LEU A 15 7.37 18.39 14.41
CA LEU A 15 8.05 17.81 15.57
C LEU A 15 7.42 16.48 15.98
N ASP A 16 6.13 16.28 15.71
CA ASP A 16 5.37 15.15 16.24
C ASP A 16 5.22 14.00 15.21
N GLY A 17 5.10 14.34 13.95
CA GLY A 17 4.95 13.34 12.90
C GLY A 17 4.57 13.98 11.56
N MET A 18 4.76 13.22 10.50
CA MET A 18 4.46 13.67 9.14
C MET A 18 3.88 12.54 8.31
N VAL A 19 2.92 12.89 7.45
CA VAL A 19 2.30 11.97 6.49
C VAL A 19 2.32 12.58 5.10
N SER A 20 2.68 11.80 4.11
CA SER A 20 2.59 12.16 2.69
C SER A 20 1.88 11.06 1.93
N THR A 21 0.82 11.42 1.22
CA THR A 21 0.06 10.51 0.35
C THR A 21 -0.33 11.24 -0.94
N SER A 22 -0.80 10.51 -1.94
CA SER A 22 -1.32 11.07 -3.19
C SER A 22 -2.62 11.85 -3.02
N HIS A 23 -3.42 11.55 -1.98
CA HIS A 23 -4.72 12.16 -1.77
C HIS A 23 -4.85 12.85 -0.40
N PRO A 24 -5.34 14.11 -0.32
CA PRO A 24 -5.38 14.86 0.94
C PRO A 24 -6.28 14.23 2.01
N LEU A 25 -7.34 13.52 1.64
CA LEU A 25 -8.19 12.81 2.61
C LEU A 25 -7.44 11.67 3.30
N ALA A 26 -6.60 10.94 2.57
CA ALA A 26 -5.77 9.89 3.15
C ALA A 26 -4.71 10.48 4.09
N THR A 27 -4.04 11.56 3.68
CA THR A 27 -3.11 12.29 4.55
C THR A 27 -3.79 12.75 5.83
N LYS A 28 -4.99 13.35 5.72
CA LYS A 28 -5.74 13.82 6.89
C LYS A 28 -6.07 12.67 7.83
N ALA A 29 -6.63 11.57 7.32
CA ALA A 29 -7.01 10.42 8.14
C ALA A 29 -5.80 9.84 8.89
N ALA A 30 -4.64 9.71 8.24
CA ALA A 30 -3.42 9.24 8.86
C ALA A 30 -2.89 10.20 9.95
N ILE A 31 -2.96 11.52 9.73
CA ILE A 31 -2.60 12.52 10.76
C ILE A 31 -3.55 12.42 11.95
N ASP A 32 -4.85 12.23 11.72
CA ASP A 32 -5.83 12.07 12.80
C ASP A 32 -5.52 10.83 13.67
N ILE A 33 -5.03 9.74 13.04
CA ILE A 33 -4.59 8.53 13.76
C ILE A 33 -3.33 8.81 14.61
N LEU A 34 -2.32 9.48 14.05
CA LEU A 34 -1.14 9.89 14.83
C LEU A 34 -1.52 10.76 16.02
N SER A 35 -2.44 11.71 15.83
CA SER A 35 -2.93 12.61 16.90
C SER A 35 -3.70 11.87 18.00
N LYS A 36 -4.27 10.70 17.70
CA LYS A 36 -4.95 9.82 18.67
C LYS A 36 -4.01 8.85 19.39
N GLY A 37 -2.72 8.93 19.16
CA GLY A 37 -1.71 8.07 19.77
C GLY A 37 -1.37 6.81 18.98
N GLY A 38 -1.88 6.68 17.76
CA GLY A 38 -1.44 5.65 16.82
C GLY A 38 0.01 5.86 16.38
N ASN A 39 0.67 4.80 15.97
CA ASN A 39 2.02 4.86 15.43
C ASN A 39 2.02 4.98 13.89
N ALA A 40 3.21 4.94 13.30
CA ALA A 40 3.38 5.05 11.85
C ALA A 40 2.68 3.92 11.07
N VAL A 41 2.58 2.72 11.65
CA VAL A 41 1.91 1.57 11.02
C VAL A 41 0.40 1.79 11.01
N ASP A 42 -0.19 2.21 12.14
CA ASP A 42 -1.62 2.54 12.23
C ASP A 42 -2.01 3.63 11.22
N ALA A 43 -1.18 4.66 11.13
CA ALA A 43 -1.37 5.77 10.20
C ALA A 43 -1.27 5.32 8.73
N ALA A 44 -0.27 4.48 8.40
CA ALA A 44 -0.05 4.01 7.04
C ALA A 44 -1.19 3.09 6.56
N VAL A 45 -1.66 2.16 7.41
CA VAL A 45 -2.79 1.27 7.08
C VAL A 45 -4.08 2.09 6.92
N THR A 46 -4.30 3.08 7.79
CA THR A 46 -5.46 3.99 7.66
C THR A 46 -5.38 4.78 6.34
N ALA A 47 -4.22 5.33 6.00
CA ALA A 47 -4.03 6.02 4.72
C ALA A 47 -4.34 5.11 3.53
N ALA A 48 -3.80 3.89 3.52
CA ALA A 48 -4.01 2.91 2.45
C ALA A 48 -5.50 2.53 2.31
N SER A 49 -6.21 2.36 3.43
CA SER A 49 -7.65 2.05 3.44
C SER A 49 -8.48 3.19 2.84
N VAL A 50 -8.13 4.45 3.15
CA VAL A 50 -8.80 5.62 2.57
C VAL A 50 -8.47 5.73 1.07
N LEU A 51 -7.21 5.51 0.67
CA LEU A 51 -6.81 5.54 -0.74
C LEU A 51 -7.58 4.50 -1.57
N ALA A 52 -7.84 3.32 -1.04
CA ALA A 52 -8.64 2.30 -1.73
C ALA A 52 -10.06 2.78 -2.10
N VAL A 53 -10.58 3.79 -1.40
CA VAL A 53 -11.89 4.40 -1.68
C VAL A 53 -11.78 5.63 -2.58
N VAL A 54 -10.80 6.50 -2.30
CA VAL A 54 -10.71 7.81 -2.98
C VAL A 54 -9.87 7.79 -4.26
N GLU A 55 -9.06 6.76 -4.44
CA GLU A 55 -8.23 6.52 -5.64
C GLU A 55 -8.43 5.08 -6.19
N PRO A 56 -9.66 4.66 -6.49
CA PRO A 56 -9.96 3.27 -6.88
C PRO A 56 -9.29 2.85 -8.21
N HIS A 57 -8.78 3.81 -8.98
CA HIS A 57 -8.02 3.57 -10.21
C HIS A 57 -6.57 3.17 -9.97
N SER A 58 -6.05 3.38 -8.77
CA SER A 58 -4.63 3.15 -8.40
C SER A 58 -4.47 2.13 -7.28
N THR A 59 -5.44 2.05 -6.37
CA THR A 59 -5.38 1.17 -5.19
C THR A 59 -6.72 0.49 -4.95
N GLY A 60 -6.70 -0.59 -4.17
CA GLY A 60 -7.94 -1.30 -3.84
C GLY A 60 -7.71 -2.43 -2.84
N VAL A 61 -8.81 -2.90 -2.23
CA VAL A 61 -8.80 -4.01 -1.27
C VAL A 61 -8.51 -5.37 -1.91
N GLY A 62 -8.65 -5.45 -3.23
CA GLY A 62 -8.43 -6.68 -4.02
C GLY A 62 -7.02 -6.82 -4.58
N GLY A 63 -6.07 -5.98 -4.16
CA GLY A 63 -4.71 -5.96 -4.67
C GLY A 63 -3.66 -6.49 -3.70
N ASP A 64 -2.45 -6.08 -3.96
CA ASP A 64 -1.24 -6.45 -3.24
C ASP A 64 -0.84 -5.35 -2.23
N LEU A 65 0.06 -5.72 -1.30
CA LEU A 65 0.66 -4.78 -0.37
C LEU A 65 2.16 -5.03 -0.24
N PHE A 66 2.92 -3.94 -0.27
CA PHE A 66 4.33 -3.93 0.10
C PHE A 66 4.56 -2.88 1.17
N CYS A 67 5.33 -3.22 2.19
CA CYS A 67 5.66 -2.29 3.26
C CYS A 67 7.13 -2.39 3.64
N LEU A 68 7.74 -1.22 3.85
CA LEU A 68 9.00 -1.08 4.56
C LEU A 68 8.75 -0.30 5.85
N TYR A 69 9.11 -0.91 6.97
CA TYR A 69 8.89 -0.34 8.30
C TYR A 69 10.21 -0.29 9.07
N HIS A 70 10.61 0.89 9.53
CA HIS A 70 11.73 1.03 10.46
C HIS A 70 11.23 0.90 11.88
N SER A 71 11.62 -0.19 12.54
CA SER A 71 11.29 -0.44 13.95
C SER A 71 12.30 0.25 14.85
N VAL A 72 11.88 1.27 15.62
CA VAL A 72 12.72 1.95 16.60
C VAL A 72 13.19 0.97 17.70
N ARG A 73 12.33 0.02 18.11
CA ARG A 73 12.67 -0.97 19.16
C ARG A 73 13.85 -1.86 18.77
N SER A 74 13.90 -2.33 17.54
CA SER A 74 14.98 -3.22 17.07
C SER A 74 16.06 -2.50 16.28
N ASN A 75 15.84 -1.24 15.95
CA ASN A 75 16.65 -0.43 15.02
C ASN A 75 16.93 -1.14 13.69
N LYS A 76 15.91 -1.80 13.17
CA LYS A 76 15.97 -2.53 11.90
C LYS A 76 14.86 -2.09 10.95
N VAL A 77 15.15 -2.14 9.66
CA VAL A 77 14.13 -2.06 8.62
C VAL A 77 13.56 -3.45 8.40
N LEU A 78 12.26 -3.56 8.55
CA LEU A 78 11.48 -4.76 8.28
C LEU A 78 10.74 -4.57 6.96
N ALA A 79 10.65 -5.65 6.18
CA ALA A 79 9.91 -5.66 4.93
C ALA A 79 8.76 -6.65 5.01
N LEU A 80 7.56 -6.22 4.59
CA LEU A 80 6.43 -7.10 4.36
C LEU A 80 6.16 -7.16 2.86
N ASN A 81 6.13 -8.37 2.33
CA ASN A 81 5.61 -8.67 1.01
C ASN A 81 4.30 -9.43 1.18
N ALA A 82 3.20 -8.74 0.94
CA ALA A 82 1.85 -9.29 0.85
C ALA A 82 1.33 -9.19 -0.58
N SER A 83 2.17 -9.51 -1.56
CA SER A 83 1.73 -9.73 -2.93
C SER A 83 1.16 -11.14 -3.06
N GLY A 84 0.02 -11.24 -3.72
CA GLY A 84 -0.67 -12.51 -3.93
C GLY A 84 0.12 -13.45 -4.86
N ARG A 85 -0.07 -14.73 -4.64
CA ARG A 85 0.43 -15.74 -5.58
C ARG A 85 -0.43 -15.79 -6.83
N ALA A 86 0.14 -16.27 -7.92
CA ALA A 86 -0.66 -16.64 -9.08
C ALA A 86 -1.68 -17.73 -8.69
N PRO A 87 -2.90 -17.71 -9.25
CA PRO A 87 -3.87 -18.78 -9.04
C PRO A 87 -3.30 -20.14 -9.44
N GLU A 88 -3.59 -21.18 -8.69
CA GLU A 88 -3.07 -22.54 -8.92
C GLU A 88 -3.40 -23.08 -10.34
N ALA A 89 -4.55 -22.66 -10.87
CA ALA A 89 -5.01 -23.07 -12.20
C ALA A 89 -4.26 -22.39 -13.36
N ILE A 90 -3.32 -21.45 -13.09
CA ILE A 90 -2.51 -20.78 -14.10
C ILE A 90 -1.17 -21.50 -14.27
N SER A 91 -0.78 -21.71 -15.55
CA SER A 91 0.55 -22.19 -15.92
C SER A 91 1.00 -21.52 -17.21
N LEU A 92 2.29 -21.56 -17.49
CA LEU A 92 2.85 -21.06 -18.76
C LEU A 92 2.23 -21.75 -19.97
N ASP A 93 2.02 -23.07 -19.90
CA ASP A 93 1.40 -23.84 -20.98
C ASP A 93 -0.02 -23.36 -21.25
N LYS A 94 -0.80 -23.09 -20.18
CA LYS A 94 -2.16 -22.55 -20.32
C LYS A 94 -2.16 -21.17 -20.96
N LEU A 95 -1.25 -20.28 -20.54
CA LEU A 95 -1.13 -18.95 -21.12
C LEU A 95 -0.69 -19.02 -22.61
N ASN A 96 0.28 -19.86 -22.93
CA ASN A 96 0.73 -20.11 -24.30
C ASN A 96 -0.40 -20.61 -25.18
N ASN A 97 -1.23 -21.56 -24.69
CA ASN A 97 -2.39 -22.11 -25.41
C ASN A 97 -3.47 -21.05 -25.65
N LEU A 98 -3.54 -20.00 -24.80
CA LEU A 98 -4.41 -18.82 -24.97
C LEU A 98 -3.79 -17.75 -25.89
N GLY A 99 -2.58 -18.00 -26.43
CA GLY A 99 -1.88 -17.04 -27.28
C GLY A 99 -1.14 -15.94 -26.53
N ILE A 100 -1.05 -16.03 -25.21
CA ILE A 100 -0.33 -15.08 -24.32
C ILE A 100 1.09 -15.62 -24.17
N LYS A 101 2.05 -15.07 -24.92
CA LYS A 101 3.42 -15.61 -25.00
C LYS A 101 4.47 -14.73 -24.33
N ASP A 102 4.38 -13.41 -24.52
CA ASP A 102 5.44 -12.49 -24.12
C ASP A 102 5.06 -11.76 -22.81
N ASP A 103 3.85 -11.22 -22.76
CA ASP A 103 3.31 -10.54 -21.58
C ASP A 103 1.82 -10.80 -21.41
N ILE A 104 1.33 -10.67 -20.19
CA ILE A 104 -0.10 -10.77 -19.89
C ILE A 104 -0.71 -9.37 -20.06
N PRO A 105 -1.71 -9.18 -20.96
CA PRO A 105 -2.33 -7.88 -21.12
C PRO A 105 -2.86 -7.31 -19.79
N PHE A 106 -2.63 -6.02 -19.55
CA PHE A 106 -2.96 -5.37 -18.27
C PHE A 106 -4.42 -5.57 -17.82
N GLN A 107 -5.36 -5.58 -18.77
CA GLN A 107 -6.80 -5.79 -18.48
C GLN A 107 -7.21 -7.27 -18.52
N SER A 108 -6.27 -8.19 -18.61
CA SER A 108 -6.57 -9.62 -18.62
C SER A 108 -6.90 -10.11 -17.21
N PRO A 109 -7.90 -10.97 -17.02
CA PRO A 109 -8.14 -11.63 -15.74
C PRO A 109 -6.95 -12.47 -15.26
N HIS A 110 -6.05 -12.87 -16.17
CA HIS A 110 -4.85 -13.64 -15.86
C HIS A 110 -3.74 -12.80 -15.22
N SER A 111 -3.84 -11.45 -15.25
CA SER A 111 -2.90 -10.55 -14.55
C SER A 111 -3.24 -10.39 -13.06
N VAL A 112 -4.40 -10.88 -12.61
CA VAL A 112 -4.87 -10.73 -11.22
C VAL A 112 -4.30 -11.84 -10.35
N SER A 113 -3.54 -11.46 -9.31
CA SER A 113 -3.08 -12.36 -8.27
C SER A 113 -4.18 -12.66 -7.23
N ILE A 114 -3.95 -13.63 -6.35
CA ILE A 114 -4.84 -13.86 -5.20
C ILE A 114 -4.74 -12.64 -4.27
N PRO A 115 -5.87 -11.96 -3.92
CA PRO A 115 -5.84 -10.76 -3.11
C PRO A 115 -5.30 -11.02 -1.69
N THR A 116 -4.23 -10.33 -1.31
CA THR A 116 -3.62 -10.45 0.02
C THR A 116 -3.36 -9.10 0.70
N GLY A 117 -3.69 -7.98 0.05
CA GLY A 117 -3.44 -6.65 0.58
C GLY A 117 -4.07 -6.41 1.95
N VAL A 118 -5.36 -6.79 2.13
CA VAL A 118 -6.07 -6.65 3.41
C VAL A 118 -5.45 -7.55 4.48
N ALA A 119 -5.07 -8.79 4.15
CA ALA A 119 -4.36 -9.66 5.08
C ALA A 119 -3.02 -9.04 5.52
N GLY A 120 -2.33 -8.35 4.61
CA GLY A 120 -1.14 -7.58 4.91
C GLY A 120 -1.40 -6.41 5.86
N TRP A 121 -2.51 -5.67 5.71
CA TRP A 121 -2.90 -4.62 6.66
C TRP A 121 -3.12 -5.18 8.05
N ILE A 122 -3.89 -6.26 8.17
CA ILE A 122 -4.16 -6.94 9.45
C ILE A 122 -2.84 -7.36 10.09
N LYS A 123 -1.96 -8.04 9.33
CA LYS A 123 -0.66 -8.48 9.81
C LYS A 123 0.22 -7.34 10.32
N LEU A 124 0.25 -6.21 9.62
CA LEU A 124 0.99 -5.02 10.04
C LEU A 124 0.47 -4.45 11.37
N ILE A 125 -0.85 -4.34 11.53
CA ILE A 125 -1.46 -3.84 12.77
C ILE A 125 -1.20 -4.81 13.93
N GLU A 126 -1.40 -6.11 13.74
CA GLU A 126 -1.16 -7.12 14.77
C GLU A 126 0.28 -7.16 15.25
N ASP A 127 1.25 -7.09 14.34
CA ASP A 127 2.67 -7.20 14.68
C ASP A 127 3.27 -5.89 15.20
N HIS A 128 2.80 -4.74 14.70
CA HIS A 128 3.50 -3.46 14.85
C HIS A 128 2.59 -2.28 15.17
N GLY A 129 1.27 -2.42 15.10
CA GLY A 129 0.32 -1.38 15.45
C GLY A 129 0.32 -1.06 16.96
N SER A 130 -0.14 0.13 17.30
CA SER A 130 -0.38 0.57 18.69
C SER A 130 -1.86 0.59 19.02
N LEU A 131 -2.71 0.68 18.01
CA LEU A 131 -4.16 0.67 18.13
C LEU A 131 -4.71 -0.71 17.72
N SER A 132 -5.87 -1.08 18.29
CA SER A 132 -6.62 -2.25 17.81
C SER A 132 -7.37 -1.93 16.51
N LEU A 133 -7.56 -2.96 15.70
CA LEU A 133 -8.47 -2.90 14.55
C LEU A 133 -9.89 -2.62 14.98
#